data_71fd266990839d3701ca364ac59be4de
#
_entry.id   71fd266990839d3701ca364ac59be4de
#
_cell.length_a   1.000
_cell.length_b   1.000
_cell.length_c   1.000
_cell.angle_alpha   90.00
_cell.angle_beta   90.00
_cell.angle_gamma   90.00
#
_symmetry.space_group_name_H-M   'P 1'
#
loop_
_entity.id
_entity.type
_entity.pdbx_description
1 polymer ?
#
loop_
_entity_poly.entity_id
_entity_poly.type
_entity_poly.pdbx_seq_one_letter_code
_entity_poly.pdbx_strand_id
1 'polypeptide(L)'
;MVEADANLAATLKSIANDNNIILVDCLTLWLTRCLLVDEDLSKALIFWQQQKEALLAVVKSLPGEIIFISNEVGQGVIPMGALSRTFVDEAGFLHQALASQCDRVVFTVAGLPMVLKG
;
A
#
# COMPACT_ATOMS: atom_id res chain seq x y z
N MET A 1 -3.17 -13.47 -13.49
CA MET A 1 -2.58 -12.83 -12.30
C MET A 1 -1.20 -12.27 -12.66
N VAL A 2 -0.92 -11.07 -12.22
CA VAL A 2 0.39 -10.42 -12.43
C VAL A 2 1.10 -10.33 -11.10
N GLU A 3 2.35 -10.76 -11.05
CA GLU A 3 3.18 -10.53 -9.87
C GLU A 3 3.93 -9.21 -10.05
N ALA A 4 3.67 -8.27 -9.14
CA ALA A 4 4.37 -7.00 -9.14
C ALA A 4 5.67 -7.13 -8.35
N ASP A 5 6.71 -6.51 -8.85
CA ASP A 5 7.93 -6.31 -8.08
C ASP A 5 7.75 -5.11 -7.13
N ALA A 6 8.85 -4.64 -6.55
CA ALA A 6 8.81 -3.49 -5.65
C ALA A 6 8.29 -2.21 -6.33
N ASN A 7 8.40 -2.10 -7.64
CA ASN A 7 7.92 -0.92 -8.39
C ASN A 7 6.45 -1.09 -8.78
N LEU A 8 5.57 -1.01 -7.80
CA LEU A 8 4.14 -1.17 -7.99
C LEU A 8 3.56 -0.12 -8.95
N ALA A 9 4.02 1.13 -8.86
CA ALA A 9 3.55 2.20 -9.73
C ALA A 9 3.77 1.88 -11.21
N ALA A 10 4.96 1.39 -11.56
CA ALA A 10 5.27 1.03 -12.95
C ALA A 10 4.41 -0.14 -13.43
N THR A 11 4.20 -1.15 -12.58
CA THR A 11 3.34 -2.28 -12.91
C THR A 11 1.91 -1.81 -13.19
N LEU A 12 1.33 -0.98 -12.32
CA LEU A 12 -0.02 -0.47 -12.51
C LEU A 12 -0.14 0.36 -13.78
N LYS A 13 0.84 1.20 -14.07
CA LYS A 13 0.84 2.00 -15.30
C LYS A 13 0.86 1.12 -16.55
N SER A 14 1.53 -0.02 -16.49
CA SER A 14 1.65 -0.92 -17.64
C SER A 14 0.39 -1.74 -17.91
N ILE A 15 -0.43 -2.04 -16.89
CA ILE A 15 -1.59 -2.93 -17.03
C ILE A 15 -2.94 -2.22 -16.91
N ALA A 16 -2.98 -0.99 -16.39
CA ALA A 16 -4.25 -0.27 -16.22
C ALA A 16 -4.82 0.18 -17.57
N ASN A 17 -6.12 -0.02 -17.76
CA ASN A 17 -6.86 0.48 -18.90
C ASN A 17 -8.32 0.74 -18.51
N ASP A 18 -9.09 1.40 -19.38
CA ASP A 18 -10.46 1.81 -19.07
C ASP A 18 -11.43 0.64 -18.87
N ASN A 19 -11.05 -0.54 -19.32
CA ASN A 19 -11.94 -1.70 -19.36
C ASN A 19 -11.60 -2.75 -18.30
N ASN A 20 -10.62 -2.51 -17.42
CA ASN A 20 -10.28 -3.49 -16.41
C ASN A 20 -10.45 -2.98 -14.98
N ILE A 21 -10.52 -3.94 -14.07
CA ILE A 21 -10.50 -3.71 -12.63
C ILE A 21 -9.24 -4.40 -12.13
N ILE A 22 -8.39 -3.66 -11.44
CA ILE A 22 -7.16 -4.18 -10.88
C ILE A 22 -7.33 -4.33 -9.38
N LEU A 23 -7.04 -5.53 -8.87
CA LEU A 23 -7.02 -5.81 -7.45
C LEU A 23 -5.55 -5.91 -7.02
N VAL A 24 -5.14 -5.05 -6.12
CA VAL A 24 -3.79 -5.07 -5.54
C VAL A 24 -3.84 -5.77 -4.18
N ASP A 25 -3.31 -6.95 -4.10
CA ASP A 25 -3.29 -7.78 -2.89
C ASP A 25 -1.85 -8.17 -2.56
N CYS A 26 -1.26 -7.66 -1.51
CA CYS A 26 -1.77 -6.64 -0.61
C CYS A 26 -0.69 -5.58 -0.39
N LEU A 27 -1.09 -4.40 0.08
CA LEU A 27 -0.16 -3.27 0.28
C LEU A 27 0.86 -3.56 1.38
N THR A 28 0.48 -4.26 2.44
CA THR A 28 1.40 -4.59 3.53
C THR A 28 2.50 -5.54 3.07
N LEU A 29 2.22 -6.46 2.16
CA LEU A 29 3.26 -7.32 1.59
C LEU A 29 4.24 -6.52 0.72
N TRP A 30 3.73 -5.58 -0.06
CA TRP A 30 4.56 -4.66 -0.85
C TRP A 30 5.49 -3.83 0.04
N LEU A 31 4.95 -3.26 1.12
CA LEU A 31 5.75 -2.52 2.10
C LEU A 31 6.85 -3.41 2.70
N THR A 32 6.51 -4.64 3.08
CA THR A 32 7.47 -5.58 3.63
C THR A 32 8.62 -5.84 2.65
N ARG A 33 8.30 -6.06 1.37
CA ARG A 33 9.33 -6.27 0.35
C ARG A 33 10.25 -5.08 0.21
N CYS A 34 9.71 -3.86 0.25
CA CYS A 34 10.51 -2.65 0.16
C CYS A 34 11.41 -2.46 1.38
N LEU A 35 10.92 -2.77 2.58
CA LEU A 35 11.72 -2.65 3.80
C LEU A 35 12.81 -3.71 3.92
N LEU A 36 12.70 -4.80 3.18
CA LEU A 36 13.69 -5.88 3.19
C LEU A 36 14.64 -5.82 1.99
N VAL A 37 14.59 -4.78 1.18
CA VAL A 37 15.43 -4.64 -0.01
C VAL A 37 16.92 -4.47 0.33
N ASP A 38 17.21 -3.97 1.52
CA ASP A 38 18.57 -3.75 2.01
C ASP A 38 18.62 -4.12 3.49
N GLU A 39 19.74 -4.68 3.94
CA GLU A 39 19.94 -4.99 5.36
C GLU A 39 20.01 -3.72 6.23
N ASP A 40 20.49 -2.61 5.64
CA ASP A 40 20.48 -1.31 6.29
C ASP A 40 19.09 -0.70 6.16
N LEU A 41 18.37 -0.62 7.28
CA LEU A 41 17.01 -0.12 7.32
C LEU A 41 16.91 1.32 6.81
N SER A 42 17.89 2.18 7.05
CA SER A 42 17.86 3.55 6.56
C SER A 42 17.92 3.62 5.03
N LYS A 43 18.65 2.72 4.39
CA LYS A 43 18.68 2.62 2.92
C LYS A 43 17.36 2.05 2.38
N ALA A 44 16.84 1.04 3.05
CA ALA A 44 15.53 0.48 2.67
C ALA A 44 14.42 1.51 2.79
N LEU A 45 14.44 2.36 3.81
CA LEU A 45 13.46 3.44 3.97
C LEU A 45 13.54 4.46 2.83
N ILE A 46 14.73 4.82 2.37
CA ILE A 46 14.87 5.72 1.22
C ILE A 46 14.22 5.09 -0.01
N PHE A 47 14.50 3.82 -0.26
CA PHE A 47 13.88 3.07 -1.36
C PHE A 47 12.36 3.05 -1.21
N TRP A 48 11.85 2.73 -0.02
CA TRP A 48 10.42 2.68 0.26
C TRP A 48 9.75 4.03 -0.01
N GLN A 49 10.34 5.14 0.46
CA GLN A 49 9.77 6.47 0.24
C GLN A 49 9.65 6.77 -1.26
N GLN A 50 10.66 6.39 -2.04
CA GLN A 50 10.61 6.56 -3.51
C GLN A 50 9.46 5.77 -4.13
N GLN A 51 9.28 4.51 -3.71
CA GLN A 51 8.21 3.66 -4.23
C GLN A 51 6.83 4.17 -3.83
N LYS A 52 6.68 4.60 -2.59
CA LYS A 52 5.43 5.17 -2.08
C LYS A 52 5.07 6.45 -2.84
N GLU A 53 6.00 7.36 -3.00
CA GLU A 53 5.77 8.61 -3.72
C GLU A 53 5.40 8.36 -5.18
N ALA A 54 6.05 7.40 -5.82
CA ALA A 54 5.73 7.03 -7.20
C ALA A 54 4.28 6.52 -7.32
N LEU A 55 3.84 5.70 -6.38
CA LEU A 55 2.45 5.21 -6.37
C LEU A 55 1.47 6.36 -6.16
N LEU A 56 1.71 7.19 -5.16
CA LEU A 56 0.80 8.30 -4.82
C LEU A 56 0.71 9.32 -5.95
N ALA A 57 1.78 9.48 -6.74
CA ALA A 57 1.81 10.41 -7.86
C ALA A 57 0.92 9.96 -9.03
N VAL A 58 0.67 8.66 -9.19
CA VAL A 58 -0.03 8.13 -10.37
C VAL A 58 -1.43 7.62 -10.07
N VAL A 59 -1.76 7.35 -8.82
CA VAL A 59 -2.97 6.59 -8.47
C VAL A 59 -4.26 7.24 -9.01
N LYS A 60 -4.37 8.56 -8.94
CA LYS A 60 -5.57 9.25 -9.44
C LYS A 60 -5.64 9.34 -10.96
N SER A 61 -4.52 9.20 -11.64
CA SER A 61 -4.46 9.32 -13.10
C SER A 61 -4.59 7.98 -13.82
N LEU A 62 -4.59 6.86 -13.08
CA LEU A 62 -4.70 5.54 -13.68
C LEU A 62 -6.12 5.31 -14.23
N PRO A 63 -6.25 4.79 -15.45
CA PRO A 63 -7.56 4.49 -16.02
C PRO A 63 -8.16 3.23 -15.40
N GLY A 64 -9.48 3.07 -15.56
CA GLY A 64 -10.20 1.92 -15.03
C GLY A 64 -10.46 2.06 -13.54
N GLU A 65 -10.58 0.93 -12.86
CA GLU A 65 -10.85 0.86 -11.44
C GLU A 65 -9.76 0.10 -10.73
N ILE A 66 -9.30 0.60 -9.59
CA ILE A 66 -8.25 -0.03 -8.81
C ILE A 66 -8.74 -0.21 -7.38
N ILE A 67 -8.60 -1.42 -6.86
CA ILE A 67 -8.95 -1.77 -5.49
C ILE A 67 -7.67 -2.19 -4.77
N PHE A 68 -7.32 -1.46 -3.72
CA PHE A 68 -6.18 -1.79 -2.87
C PHE A 68 -6.67 -2.55 -1.64
N ILE A 69 -6.04 -3.68 -1.37
CA ILE A 69 -6.27 -4.46 -0.16
C ILE A 69 -5.08 -4.30 0.76
N SER A 70 -5.35 -4.06 2.03
CA SER A 70 -4.30 -3.92 3.03
C SER A 70 -4.79 -4.39 4.39
N ASN A 71 -3.86 -4.78 5.25
CA ASN A 71 -4.18 -5.15 6.63
C ASN A 71 -3.93 -3.97 7.55
N GLU A 72 -4.84 -3.76 8.51
CA GLU A 72 -4.59 -2.81 9.59
C GLU A 72 -3.68 -3.47 10.62
N VAL A 73 -2.53 -2.86 10.88
CA VAL A 73 -1.50 -3.43 11.75
C VAL A 73 -1.16 -2.53 12.93
N GLY A 74 -1.81 -1.37 13.03
CA GLY A 74 -1.53 -0.38 14.07
C GLY A 74 -2.36 -0.51 15.33
N GLN A 75 -3.32 -1.45 15.38
CA GLN A 75 -4.21 -1.60 16.54
C GLN A 75 -3.81 -2.82 17.38
N GLY A 76 -3.69 -2.61 18.66
CA GLY A 76 -3.60 -3.67 19.67
C GLY A 76 -2.18 -3.97 20.13
N VAL A 77 -1.36 -4.62 19.34
CA VAL A 77 -0.05 -5.10 19.80
C VAL A 77 1.03 -4.04 19.52
N ILE A 78 1.82 -3.71 20.54
CA ILE A 78 2.99 -2.84 20.36
C ILE A 78 4.12 -3.73 19.82
N PRO A 79 4.61 -3.49 18.59
CA PRO A 79 5.67 -4.30 18.02
C PRO A 79 7.00 -4.05 18.71
N MET A 80 7.80 -5.11 18.84
CA MET A 80 9.14 -5.06 19.39
C MET A 80 10.16 -5.02 18.26
N GLY A 81 11.20 -4.20 18.41
CA GLY A 81 12.26 -4.06 17.44
C GLY A 81 12.04 -2.94 16.43
N ALA A 82 13.14 -2.43 15.88
CA ALA A 82 13.12 -1.26 15.00
C ALA A 82 12.40 -1.55 13.67
N LEU A 83 12.63 -2.71 13.07
CA LEU A 83 12.00 -3.07 11.80
C LEU A 83 10.49 -3.16 11.94
N SER A 84 10.01 -3.82 13.01
CA SER A 84 8.57 -3.98 13.24
C SER A 84 7.89 -2.65 13.52
N ARG A 85 8.52 -1.77 14.28
CA ARG A 85 7.98 -0.43 14.54
C ARG A 85 7.94 0.40 13.26
N THR A 86 9.00 0.34 12.47
CA THR A 86 9.05 1.02 11.17
C THR A 86 7.93 0.53 10.26
N PHE A 87 7.73 -0.80 10.21
CA PHE A 87 6.66 -1.38 9.40
C PHE A 87 5.29 -0.83 9.81
N VAL A 88 4.97 -0.82 11.12
CA VAL A 88 3.69 -0.32 11.60
C VAL A 88 3.50 1.16 11.28
N ASP A 89 4.53 1.97 11.51
CA ASP A 89 4.46 3.41 11.25
C ASP A 89 4.26 3.69 9.75
N GLU A 90 5.04 3.04 8.90
CA GLU A 90 4.95 3.26 7.46
C GLU A 90 3.66 2.72 6.86
N ALA A 91 3.13 1.61 7.38
CA ALA A 91 1.81 1.13 6.98
C ALA A 91 0.73 2.16 7.31
N GLY A 92 0.78 2.75 8.50
CA GLY A 92 -0.17 3.80 8.89
C GLY A 92 -0.07 5.03 8.00
N PHE A 93 1.12 5.50 7.69
CA PHE A 93 1.31 6.64 6.79
C PHE A 93 0.82 6.34 5.38
N LEU A 94 1.09 5.14 4.87
CA LEU A 94 0.61 4.73 3.55
C LEU A 94 -0.91 4.69 3.51
N HIS A 95 -1.55 4.10 4.52
CA HIS A 95 -3.01 4.01 4.59
C HIS A 95 -3.65 5.39 4.60
N GLN A 96 -3.12 6.33 5.38
CA GLN A 96 -3.62 7.70 5.44
C GLN A 96 -3.48 8.40 4.10
N ALA A 97 -2.32 8.27 3.45
CA ALA A 97 -2.06 8.92 2.17
C ALA A 97 -2.96 8.37 1.06
N LEU A 98 -3.12 7.05 0.98
CA LEU A 98 -4.00 6.43 -0.02
C LEU A 98 -5.47 6.75 0.27
N ALA A 99 -5.90 6.72 1.54
CA ALA A 99 -7.28 7.03 1.89
C ALA A 99 -7.67 8.44 1.46
N SER A 100 -6.74 9.39 1.51
CA SER A 100 -7.01 10.76 1.05
C SER A 100 -7.23 10.84 -0.46
N GLN A 101 -6.67 9.91 -1.23
CA GLN A 101 -6.78 9.89 -2.70
C GLN A 101 -7.87 8.95 -3.22
N CYS A 102 -8.25 7.94 -2.44
CA CYS A 102 -9.29 7.00 -2.86
C CYS A 102 -10.68 7.63 -2.77
N ASP A 103 -11.56 7.26 -3.69
CA ASP A 103 -12.96 7.69 -3.66
C ASP A 103 -13.75 7.00 -2.57
N ARG A 104 -13.34 5.79 -2.22
CA ARG A 104 -14.02 4.95 -1.24
C ARG A 104 -13.00 4.24 -0.35
N VAL A 105 -13.26 4.22 0.95
CA VAL A 105 -12.44 3.51 1.94
C VAL A 105 -13.36 2.69 2.84
N VAL A 106 -13.06 1.39 2.97
CA VAL A 106 -13.86 0.47 3.78
C VAL A 106 -12.94 -0.27 4.75
N PHE A 107 -13.34 -0.35 6.00
CA PHE A 107 -12.68 -1.15 7.02
C PHE A 107 -13.54 -2.36 7.36
N THR A 108 -12.97 -3.56 7.31
CA THR A 108 -13.69 -4.79 7.60
C THR A 108 -13.36 -5.27 9.00
N VAL A 109 -14.38 -5.44 9.83
CA VAL A 109 -14.25 -5.92 11.21
C VAL A 109 -15.20 -7.12 11.36
N ALA A 110 -14.65 -8.25 11.79
CA ALA A 110 -15.42 -9.48 11.97
C ALA A 110 -16.24 -9.87 10.74
N GLY A 111 -15.66 -9.68 9.56
CA GLY A 111 -16.32 -9.97 8.28
C GLY A 111 -17.36 -8.94 7.84
N LEU A 112 -17.56 -7.88 8.61
CA LEU A 112 -18.56 -6.85 8.29
C LEU A 112 -17.89 -5.57 7.81
N PRO A 113 -18.37 -4.97 6.71
CA PRO A 113 -17.78 -3.74 6.19
C PRO A 113 -18.21 -2.52 7.01
N MET A 114 -17.26 -1.64 7.26
CA MET A 114 -17.50 -0.33 7.84
C MET A 114 -17.03 0.72 6.84
N VAL A 115 -17.96 1.49 6.28
CA VAL A 115 -17.63 2.51 5.29
C VAL A 115 -17.06 3.73 6.00
N LEU A 116 -15.79 4.07 5.71
CA LEU A 116 -15.12 5.23 6.28
C LEU A 116 -15.17 6.44 5.35
N LYS A 117 -15.30 6.21 4.04
CA LYS A 117 -15.33 7.25 3.03
C LYS A 117 -16.10 6.74 1.81
N GLY A 118 -16.89 7.61 1.21
CA GLY A 118 -17.70 7.24 0.04
C GLY A 118 -19.00 6.61 0.43
#